data_673792f53903e2e41bb03c0e9623dc0b
#
_entry.id   673792f53903e2e41bb03c0e9623dc0b
#
_cell.length_a   1.000
_cell.length_b   1.000
_cell.length_c   1.000
_cell.angle_alpha   90.00
_cell.angle_beta   90.00
_cell.angle_gamma   90.00
#
_symmetry.space_group_name_H-M   'P 1'
#
loop_
_entity.id
_entity.type
_entity.pdbx_description
1 polymer ?
#
loop_
_entity_poly.entity_id
_entity_poly.type
_entity_poly.pdbx_seq_one_letter_code
_entity_poly.pdbx_strand_id
1 'polypeptide(L)'
;MRRHRLSLSACLLLALWVWPTSGGAEISLTDGLTQEHVVEAGKSYDSALHLKNLGSEMAQAKIYQTDYLFYSDGRNVYGKPGQDPRSNAKWIELSHDFLTIPPKGTATLDYAIRVPTGTAIQGTYWSLVMVEESQAPPELGKREDQKPQIGIRQVIRYGIQVVTHIGKTGKSKVSILRKELIKKDGRMVYEIDI
;
A
#
# COMPACT_ATOMS: atom_id res chain seq x y z
N MET A 1 -81.58 -4.30 -13.16
CA MET A 1 -80.51 -3.35 -12.95
C MET A 1 -79.33 -4.01 -12.17
N ARG A 2 -78.33 -4.46 -12.85
CA ARG A 2 -77.12 -5.06 -12.24
C ARG A 2 -75.88 -4.24 -12.64
N ARG A 3 -75.27 -3.58 -11.68
CA ARG A 3 -74.08 -2.76 -11.86
C ARG A 3 -72.87 -3.68 -11.80
N HIS A 4 -72.13 -3.79 -12.89
CA HIS A 4 -70.80 -4.43 -12.92
C HIS A 4 -69.77 -3.44 -12.34
N ARG A 5 -69.12 -3.86 -11.26
CA ARG A 5 -67.93 -3.19 -10.72
C ARG A 5 -66.69 -3.79 -11.43
N LEU A 6 -66.06 -2.98 -12.25
CA LEU A 6 -64.73 -3.25 -12.76
C LEU A 6 -63.72 -3.11 -11.63
N SER A 7 -63.07 -4.19 -11.25
CA SER A 7 -61.92 -4.16 -10.37
C SER A 7 -60.69 -3.85 -11.19
N LEU A 8 -60.11 -2.69 -11.00
CA LEU A 8 -58.77 -2.36 -11.51
C LEU A 8 -57.74 -3.15 -10.69
N SER A 9 -57.17 -4.18 -11.27
CA SER A 9 -55.95 -4.84 -10.78
C SER A 9 -54.75 -3.91 -11.09
N ALA A 10 -54.25 -3.22 -10.10
CA ALA A 10 -53.01 -2.45 -10.19
C ALA A 10 -51.83 -3.43 -10.22
N CYS A 11 -51.26 -3.67 -11.39
CA CYS A 11 -49.96 -4.30 -11.54
C CYS A 11 -48.88 -3.37 -11.04
N LEU A 12 -48.42 -3.60 -9.81
CA LEU A 12 -47.27 -2.93 -9.23
C LEU A 12 -46.00 -3.53 -9.87
N LEU A 13 -45.53 -2.90 -10.95
CA LEU A 13 -44.20 -3.19 -11.54
C LEU A 13 -43.15 -2.67 -10.57
N LEU A 14 -42.60 -3.55 -9.73
CA LEU A 14 -41.33 -3.32 -9.01
C LEU A 14 -40.22 -3.25 -10.04
N ALA A 15 -39.88 -2.07 -10.52
CA ALA A 15 -38.65 -1.84 -11.25
C ALA A 15 -37.49 -1.99 -10.26
N LEU A 16 -36.87 -3.15 -10.23
CA LEU A 16 -35.56 -3.38 -9.61
C LEU A 16 -34.54 -2.48 -10.33
N TRP A 17 -34.25 -1.34 -9.74
CA TRP A 17 -33.13 -0.52 -10.14
C TRP A 17 -31.84 -1.27 -9.77
N VAL A 18 -31.36 -2.06 -10.71
CA VAL A 18 -30.00 -2.59 -10.66
C VAL A 18 -29.09 -1.39 -10.95
N TRP A 19 -28.54 -0.79 -9.89
CA TRP A 19 -27.47 0.17 -10.05
C TRP A 19 -26.26 -0.60 -10.57
N PRO A 20 -25.67 -0.18 -11.69
CA PRO A 20 -24.41 -0.75 -12.12
C PRO A 20 -23.38 -0.43 -11.04
N THR A 21 -23.00 -1.41 -10.26
CA THR A 21 -21.79 -1.31 -9.44
C THR A 21 -20.64 -1.25 -10.44
N SER A 22 -20.00 -0.09 -10.56
CA SER A 22 -18.74 0.05 -11.29
C SER A 22 -17.71 -0.81 -10.56
N GLY A 23 -17.68 -2.08 -10.89
CA GLY A 23 -16.74 -3.03 -10.35
C GLY A 23 -15.43 -2.89 -11.12
N GLY A 24 -14.56 -1.99 -10.68
CA GLY A 24 -13.19 -1.92 -11.17
C GLY A 24 -12.31 -3.01 -10.57
N ALA A 25 -11.04 -3.02 -10.95
CA ALA A 25 -10.00 -3.73 -10.24
C ALA A 25 -9.77 -3.04 -8.89
N GLU A 26 -9.50 -3.80 -7.85
CA GLU A 26 -9.23 -3.30 -6.51
C GLU A 26 -8.24 -4.24 -5.81
N ILE A 27 -7.00 -3.79 -5.67
CA ILE A 27 -5.96 -4.58 -5.01
C ILE A 27 -5.97 -4.29 -3.52
N SER A 28 -5.93 -5.33 -2.71
CA SER A 28 -5.76 -5.29 -1.25
C SER A 28 -4.58 -6.16 -0.84
N LEU A 29 -3.83 -5.71 0.15
CA LEU A 29 -2.81 -6.51 0.82
C LEU A 29 -3.46 -7.27 1.98
N THR A 30 -3.18 -8.57 2.09
CA THR A 30 -3.70 -9.39 3.19
C THR A 30 -2.75 -9.48 4.37
N ASP A 31 -1.49 -9.21 4.14
CA ASP A 31 -0.44 -9.15 5.16
C ASP A 31 -0.37 -7.75 5.79
N GLY A 32 0.34 -7.63 6.91
CA GLY A 32 0.61 -6.32 7.52
C GLY A 32 1.53 -5.46 6.66
N LEU A 33 1.42 -4.13 6.81
CA LEU A 33 2.27 -3.17 6.09
C LEU A 33 3.73 -3.12 6.59
N THR A 34 4.07 -3.90 7.60
CA THR A 34 5.44 -4.02 8.13
C THR A 34 5.80 -5.49 8.26
N GLN A 35 6.91 -5.87 7.63
CA GLN A 35 7.52 -7.19 7.69
C GLN A 35 8.86 -7.08 8.40
N GLU A 36 8.99 -7.65 9.60
CA GLU A 36 10.21 -7.58 10.40
C GLU A 36 10.91 -8.93 10.43
N HIS A 37 12.21 -8.89 10.18
CA HIS A 37 13.03 -10.09 10.09
C HIS A 37 14.34 -9.94 10.85
N VAL A 38 14.71 -10.95 11.61
CA VAL A 38 16.02 -11.04 12.27
C VAL A 38 16.88 -11.99 11.46
N VAL A 39 17.96 -11.46 10.88
CA VAL A 39 18.86 -12.19 9.96
C VAL A 39 20.29 -11.96 10.36
N GLU A 40 21.17 -12.93 10.11
CA GLU A 40 22.61 -12.77 10.28
C GLU A 40 23.27 -12.18 9.03
N ALA A 41 24.36 -11.43 9.20
CA ALA A 41 25.16 -10.94 8.08
C ALA A 41 25.64 -12.10 7.19
N GLY A 42 25.52 -11.93 5.88
CA GLY A 42 25.89 -12.96 4.90
C GLY A 42 24.88 -14.09 4.72
N LYS A 43 23.71 -14.04 5.39
CA LYS A 43 22.65 -15.02 5.22
C LYS A 43 21.56 -14.51 4.28
N SER A 44 20.81 -15.45 3.73
CA SER A 44 19.60 -15.19 2.94
C SER A 44 18.37 -15.62 3.72
N TYR A 45 17.26 -14.98 3.40
CA TYR A 45 15.98 -15.24 4.01
C TYR A 45 14.89 -15.01 2.96
N ASP A 46 13.95 -15.94 2.87
CA ASP A 46 12.87 -15.91 1.90
C ASP A 46 11.55 -15.55 2.60
N SER A 47 10.70 -14.79 1.94
CA SER A 47 9.37 -14.43 2.40
C SER A 47 8.42 -14.17 1.23
N ALA A 48 7.15 -13.91 1.55
CA ALA A 48 6.13 -13.64 0.57
C ALA A 48 5.18 -12.56 1.03
N LEU A 49 4.56 -11.86 0.08
CA LEU A 49 3.44 -10.94 0.26
C LEU A 49 2.22 -11.48 -0.48
N HIS A 50 1.07 -11.44 0.16
CA HIS A 50 -0.17 -11.95 -0.40
C HIS A 50 -1.09 -10.79 -0.81
N LEU A 51 -1.43 -10.77 -2.08
CA LEU A 51 -2.29 -9.76 -2.70
C LEU A 51 -3.64 -10.39 -3.05
N LYS A 52 -4.70 -9.62 -2.89
CA LYS A 52 -6.05 -10.03 -3.25
C LYS A 52 -6.71 -8.97 -4.12
N ASN A 53 -7.33 -9.38 -5.20
CA ASN A 53 -8.20 -8.52 -5.99
C ASN A 53 -9.63 -8.59 -5.46
N LEU A 54 -10.13 -7.49 -4.91
CA LEU A 54 -11.49 -7.36 -4.41
C LEU A 54 -12.47 -6.95 -5.51
N GLY A 55 -11.94 -6.54 -6.68
CA GLY A 55 -12.71 -6.10 -7.82
C GLY A 55 -13.31 -7.25 -8.65
N SER A 56 -14.10 -6.89 -9.64
CA SER A 56 -14.73 -7.81 -10.60
C SER A 56 -13.96 -7.91 -11.92
N GLU A 57 -12.91 -7.13 -12.10
CA GLU A 57 -12.05 -7.12 -13.28
C GLU A 57 -10.65 -7.62 -12.95
N MET A 58 -9.87 -7.95 -13.99
CA MET A 58 -8.47 -8.30 -13.86
C MET A 58 -7.68 -7.11 -13.30
N ALA A 59 -6.94 -7.31 -12.23
CA ALA A 59 -6.05 -6.31 -11.66
C ALA A 59 -4.60 -6.56 -12.09
N GLN A 60 -3.86 -5.48 -12.34
CA GLN A 60 -2.42 -5.53 -12.55
C GLN A 60 -1.73 -4.68 -11.49
N ALA A 61 -0.69 -5.22 -10.89
CA ALA A 61 0.15 -4.55 -9.90
C ALA A 61 1.57 -4.39 -10.44
N LYS A 62 2.09 -3.17 -10.41
CA LYS A 62 3.50 -2.88 -10.57
C LYS A 62 4.18 -2.97 -9.22
N ILE A 63 5.31 -3.69 -9.16
CA ILE A 63 6.06 -3.94 -7.94
C ILE A 63 7.45 -3.33 -8.09
N TYR A 64 7.91 -2.60 -7.08
CA TYR A 64 9.26 -2.03 -7.06
C TYR A 64 9.71 -1.67 -5.65
N GLN A 65 11.01 -1.51 -5.44
CA GLN A 65 11.56 -1.06 -4.17
C GLN A 65 11.79 0.46 -4.18
N THR A 66 11.81 1.06 -2.97
CA THR A 66 12.21 2.44 -2.74
C THR A 66 12.84 2.59 -1.37
N ASP A 67 13.80 3.49 -1.23
CA ASP A 67 14.26 3.92 0.09
C ASP A 67 13.15 4.69 0.80
N TYR A 68 13.11 4.59 2.10
CA TYR A 68 12.11 5.24 2.92
C TYR A 68 12.74 5.91 4.12
N LEU A 69 12.59 7.23 4.18
CA LEU A 69 13.05 8.04 5.28
C LEU A 69 11.87 8.75 5.92
N PHE A 70 11.82 8.73 7.22
CA PHE A 70 10.81 9.43 7.99
C PHE A 70 11.48 10.30 9.06
N TYR A 71 10.90 11.46 9.30
CA TYR A 71 11.45 12.49 10.16
C TYR A 71 10.50 12.84 11.29
N SER A 72 11.04 13.37 12.40
CA SER A 72 10.25 13.77 13.58
C SER A 72 9.22 14.87 13.29
N ASP A 73 9.40 15.65 12.22
CA ASP A 73 8.45 16.66 11.76
C ASP A 73 7.29 16.09 10.91
N GLY A 74 7.22 14.76 10.74
CA GLY A 74 6.18 14.06 9.99
C GLY A 74 6.44 13.96 8.49
N ARG A 75 7.56 14.48 7.98
CA ARG A 75 7.92 14.32 6.56
C ARG A 75 8.33 12.88 6.26
N ASN A 76 7.85 12.37 5.13
CA ASN A 76 8.27 11.11 4.55
C ASN A 76 8.95 11.37 3.21
N VAL A 77 10.09 10.72 2.97
CA VAL A 77 10.85 10.84 1.72
C VAL A 77 11.07 9.46 1.14
N TYR A 78 10.73 9.33 -0.15
CA TYR A 78 10.93 8.13 -0.94
C TYR A 78 12.10 8.36 -1.89
N GLY A 79 13.14 7.55 -1.76
CA GLY A 79 14.39 7.68 -2.50
C GLY A 79 14.59 6.57 -3.53
N LYS A 80 15.65 6.70 -4.34
CA LYS A 80 16.06 5.61 -5.21
C LYS A 80 16.59 4.44 -4.37
N PRO A 81 16.29 3.18 -4.74
CA PRO A 81 16.66 2.01 -3.96
C PRO A 81 18.15 1.95 -3.62
N GLY A 82 18.46 1.82 -2.32
CA GLY A 82 19.82 1.62 -1.80
C GLY A 82 20.74 2.84 -1.92
N GLN A 83 20.23 4.05 -1.92
CA GLN A 83 21.01 5.27 -1.76
C GLN A 83 21.21 5.65 -0.31
N ASP A 84 20.24 5.34 0.56
CA ASP A 84 20.38 5.57 1.99
C ASP A 84 21.29 4.50 2.63
N PRO A 85 22.22 4.89 3.53
CA PRO A 85 23.10 3.94 4.22
C PRO A 85 22.35 2.89 5.07
N ARG A 86 21.10 3.16 5.47
CA ARG A 86 20.27 2.23 6.23
C ARG A 86 19.23 1.51 5.37
N SER A 87 19.28 1.70 4.06
CA SER A 87 18.39 0.99 3.14
C SER A 87 18.85 -0.46 2.93
N ASN A 88 17.88 -1.38 3.01
CA ASN A 88 18.03 -2.76 2.58
C ASN A 88 17.42 -3.02 1.19
N ALA A 89 17.00 -1.99 0.46
CA ALA A 89 16.30 -2.16 -0.81
C ALA A 89 17.10 -3.00 -1.83
N LYS A 90 18.43 -2.82 -1.89
CA LYS A 90 19.31 -3.63 -2.76
C LYS A 90 19.52 -5.06 -2.30
N TRP A 91 19.12 -5.41 -1.08
CA TRP A 91 19.21 -6.77 -0.56
C TRP A 91 17.98 -7.59 -0.90
N ILE A 92 16.89 -6.90 -1.31
CA ILE A 92 15.60 -7.51 -1.62
C ILE A 92 15.59 -7.87 -3.10
N GLU A 93 15.44 -9.14 -3.39
CA GLU A 93 15.21 -9.68 -4.72
C GLU A 93 13.75 -10.06 -4.84
N LEU A 94 13.01 -9.39 -5.71
CA LEU A 94 11.59 -9.66 -5.98
C LEU A 94 11.49 -10.73 -7.06
N SER A 95 10.56 -11.68 -6.92
CA SER A 95 10.29 -12.68 -7.95
C SER A 95 9.70 -12.08 -9.23
N HIS A 96 8.96 -10.98 -9.09
CA HIS A 96 8.28 -10.30 -10.19
C HIS A 96 8.25 -8.80 -9.96
N ASP A 97 8.31 -8.02 -11.03
CA ASP A 97 8.10 -6.57 -11.05
C ASP A 97 6.66 -6.19 -11.49
N PHE A 98 5.91 -7.19 -12.02
CA PHE A 98 4.50 -7.09 -12.33
C PHE A 98 3.75 -8.37 -11.94
N LEU A 99 2.54 -8.19 -11.38
CA LEU A 99 1.62 -9.28 -11.08
C LEU A 99 0.26 -9.01 -11.71
N THR A 100 -0.36 -10.07 -12.22
CA THR A 100 -1.74 -10.07 -12.69
C THR A 100 -2.58 -10.89 -11.73
N ILE A 101 -3.68 -10.29 -11.22
CA ILE A 101 -4.53 -10.90 -10.19
C ILE A 101 -5.94 -11.05 -10.76
N PRO A 102 -6.46 -12.29 -10.89
CA PRO A 102 -7.81 -12.52 -11.41
C PRO A 102 -8.89 -11.83 -10.56
N PRO A 103 -10.07 -11.57 -11.12
CA PRO A 103 -11.21 -11.07 -10.36
C PRO A 103 -11.49 -11.94 -9.13
N LYS A 104 -11.62 -11.30 -7.96
CA LYS A 104 -11.83 -11.97 -6.66
C LYS A 104 -10.74 -12.99 -6.27
N GLY A 105 -9.65 -13.07 -7.06
CA GLY A 105 -8.54 -13.98 -6.87
C GLY A 105 -7.43 -13.42 -5.98
N THR A 106 -6.38 -14.21 -5.82
CA THR A 106 -5.17 -13.89 -5.05
C THR A 106 -3.93 -14.09 -5.89
N ALA A 107 -2.85 -13.38 -5.53
CA ALA A 107 -1.51 -13.62 -6.05
C ALA A 107 -0.50 -13.53 -4.91
N THR A 108 0.60 -14.23 -5.05
CA THR A 108 1.72 -14.21 -4.11
C THR A 108 2.92 -13.57 -4.79
N LEU A 109 3.56 -12.62 -4.11
CA LEU A 109 4.84 -12.06 -4.48
C LEU A 109 5.90 -12.66 -3.56
N ASP A 110 6.67 -13.59 -4.06
CA ASP A 110 7.83 -14.11 -3.33
C ASP A 110 8.98 -13.13 -3.42
N TYR A 111 9.74 -13.01 -2.33
CA TYR A 111 10.97 -12.21 -2.30
C TYR A 111 12.01 -12.85 -1.40
N ALA A 112 13.30 -12.58 -1.71
CA ALA A 112 14.42 -12.99 -0.90
C ALA A 112 15.17 -11.75 -0.38
N ILE A 113 15.64 -11.79 0.87
CA ILE A 113 16.56 -10.80 1.42
C ILE A 113 17.94 -11.43 1.49
N ARG A 114 18.90 -10.87 0.72
CA ARG A 114 20.29 -11.33 0.72
C ARG A 114 21.16 -10.32 1.46
N VAL A 115 21.41 -10.59 2.73
CA VAL A 115 22.23 -9.70 3.57
C VAL A 115 23.68 -9.79 3.15
N PRO A 116 24.35 -8.65 2.85
CA PRO A 116 25.77 -8.67 2.50
C PRO A 116 26.64 -9.24 3.63
N THR A 117 27.78 -9.79 3.27
CA THR A 117 28.81 -10.21 4.22
C THR A 117 29.57 -8.99 4.74
N GLY A 118 29.97 -9.01 6.01
CA GLY A 118 30.87 -8.00 6.57
C GLY A 118 30.54 -7.63 8.00
N THR A 119 31.58 -7.30 8.76
CA THR A 119 31.46 -6.89 10.17
C THR A 119 30.87 -5.49 10.35
N ALA A 120 30.83 -4.67 9.29
CA ALA A 120 30.24 -3.35 9.30
C ALA A 120 28.70 -3.37 9.22
N ILE A 121 28.10 -4.51 8.82
CA ILE A 121 26.65 -4.67 8.72
C ILE A 121 26.08 -4.94 10.11
N GLN A 122 25.51 -3.92 10.73
CA GLN A 122 25.00 -3.98 12.10
C GLN A 122 23.75 -3.11 12.26
N GLY A 123 22.91 -3.46 13.24
CA GLY A 123 21.69 -2.71 13.58
C GLY A 123 20.55 -3.04 12.66
N THR A 124 19.72 -2.04 12.34
CA THR A 124 18.49 -2.20 11.59
C THR A 124 18.59 -1.49 10.24
N TYR A 125 18.10 -2.15 9.22
CA TYR A 125 17.97 -1.64 7.85
C TYR A 125 16.51 -1.76 7.42
N TRP A 126 16.06 -0.84 6.58
CA TRP A 126 14.68 -0.87 6.08
C TRP A 126 14.55 -0.22 4.71
N SER A 127 13.50 -0.59 4.02
CA SER A 127 13.06 0.02 2.76
C SER A 127 11.58 -0.33 2.54
N LEU A 128 10.99 0.12 1.44
CA LEU A 128 9.65 -0.29 1.05
C LEU A 128 9.68 -1.17 -0.20
N VAL A 129 8.84 -2.19 -0.18
CA VAL A 129 8.32 -2.83 -1.39
C VAL A 129 7.01 -2.12 -1.71
N MET A 130 6.97 -1.49 -2.88
CA MET A 130 5.81 -0.75 -3.36
C MET A 130 4.96 -1.65 -4.24
N VAL A 131 3.67 -1.67 -3.99
CA VAL A 131 2.66 -2.31 -4.82
C VAL A 131 1.73 -1.22 -5.34
N GLU A 132 1.81 -0.93 -6.62
CA GLU A 132 1.04 0.11 -7.29
C GLU A 132 0.07 -0.53 -8.28
N GLU A 133 -1.21 -0.27 -8.12
CA GLU A 133 -2.20 -0.72 -9.07
C GLU A 133 -1.97 -0.05 -10.43
N SER A 134 -1.73 -0.89 -11.44
CA SER A 134 -1.55 -0.45 -12.83
C SER A 134 -2.85 -0.66 -13.59
N GLN A 135 -3.57 0.41 -13.83
CA GLN A 135 -4.74 0.38 -14.71
C GLN A 135 -4.34 0.85 -16.09
N ALA A 136 -4.85 0.20 -17.12
CA ALA A 136 -4.75 0.73 -18.47
C ALA A 136 -5.33 2.16 -18.52
N PRO A 137 -4.70 3.11 -19.24
CA PRO A 137 -5.30 4.41 -19.45
C PRO A 137 -6.71 4.23 -20.01
N PRO A 138 -7.72 4.97 -19.52
CA PRO A 138 -9.02 4.95 -20.15
C PRO A 138 -8.82 5.30 -21.61
N GLU A 139 -9.32 4.46 -22.53
CA GLU A 139 -9.38 4.82 -23.92
C GLU A 139 -10.30 6.04 -24.03
N LEU A 140 -9.69 7.21 -24.07
CA LEU A 140 -10.38 8.44 -24.46
C LEU A 140 -10.73 8.24 -25.94
N GLY A 141 -11.92 7.69 -26.19
CA GLY A 141 -12.44 7.52 -27.54
C GLY A 141 -12.31 8.86 -28.26
N LYS A 142 -11.55 8.89 -29.36
CA LYS A 142 -11.49 10.01 -30.27
C LYS A 142 -12.87 10.21 -30.90
N ARG A 143 -13.73 10.94 -30.21
CA ARG A 143 -14.94 11.52 -30.80
C ARG A 143 -14.64 13.00 -30.98
N GLU A 144 -14.52 13.41 -32.22
CA GLU A 144 -14.17 14.77 -32.65
C GLU A 144 -15.15 15.87 -32.17
N ASP A 145 -16.29 15.51 -31.61
CA ASP A 145 -17.38 16.45 -31.25
C ASP A 145 -17.70 16.56 -29.76
N GLN A 146 -16.85 16.10 -28.84
CA GLN A 146 -17.15 16.17 -27.42
C GLN A 146 -16.33 17.25 -26.71
N LYS A 147 -17.03 18.04 -25.88
CA LYS A 147 -16.43 18.98 -24.92
C LYS A 147 -15.38 18.28 -24.07
N PRO A 148 -14.28 18.97 -23.70
CA PRO A 148 -13.21 18.35 -22.88
C PRO A 148 -13.81 17.78 -21.60
N GLN A 149 -13.66 16.46 -21.42
CA GLN A 149 -14.06 15.78 -20.19
C GLN A 149 -12.85 15.70 -19.28
N ILE A 150 -12.97 16.20 -18.06
CA ILE A 150 -11.95 16.05 -17.02
C ILE A 150 -12.23 14.74 -16.31
N GLY A 151 -11.36 13.75 -16.47
CA GLY A 151 -11.38 12.50 -15.71
C GLY A 151 -10.44 12.61 -14.50
N ILE A 152 -10.94 12.30 -13.30
CA ILE A 152 -10.09 12.13 -12.11
C ILE A 152 -9.76 10.64 -12.01
N ARG A 153 -8.45 10.32 -11.93
CA ARG A 153 -7.97 8.96 -11.71
C ARG A 153 -7.35 8.87 -10.31
N GLN A 154 -7.84 7.95 -9.51
CA GLN A 154 -7.23 7.59 -8.23
C GLN A 154 -6.35 6.36 -8.43
N VAL A 155 -5.09 6.42 -7.98
CA VAL A 155 -4.15 5.29 -7.96
C VAL A 155 -3.82 4.99 -6.51
N ILE A 156 -4.09 3.77 -6.08
CA ILE A 156 -3.75 3.29 -4.74
C ILE A 156 -2.36 2.67 -4.81
N ARG A 157 -1.51 3.03 -3.84
CA ARG A 157 -0.17 2.47 -3.66
C ARG A 157 -0.04 1.97 -2.24
N TYR A 158 0.40 0.74 -2.09
CA TYR A 158 0.80 0.17 -0.81
C TYR A 158 2.32 0.25 -0.68
N GLY A 159 2.81 0.78 0.43
CA GLY A 159 4.22 0.72 0.80
C GLY A 159 4.39 -0.28 1.93
N ILE A 160 4.92 -1.45 1.65
CA ILE A 160 5.19 -2.49 2.62
C ILE A 160 6.61 -2.30 3.14
N GLN A 161 6.74 -1.92 4.41
CA GLN A 161 8.03 -1.73 5.05
C GLN A 161 8.66 -3.08 5.36
N VAL A 162 9.81 -3.33 4.76
CA VAL A 162 10.63 -4.51 5.03
C VAL A 162 11.78 -4.10 5.95
N VAL A 163 11.74 -4.56 7.19
CA VAL A 163 12.72 -4.26 8.24
C VAL A 163 13.61 -5.47 8.47
N THR A 164 14.91 -5.26 8.39
CA THR A 164 15.92 -6.30 8.61
C THR A 164 16.78 -5.94 9.82
N HIS A 165 16.67 -6.71 10.89
CA HIS A 165 17.52 -6.63 12.07
C HIS A 165 18.72 -7.57 11.93
N ILE A 166 19.92 -7.05 12.03
CA ILE A 166 21.13 -7.87 11.94
C ILE A 166 21.44 -8.45 13.30
N GLY A 167 21.02 -9.70 13.51
CA GLY A 167 21.16 -10.39 14.79
C GLY A 167 20.66 -9.54 15.96
N LYS A 168 21.46 -9.44 17.02
CA LYS A 168 21.20 -8.58 18.20
C LYS A 168 22.14 -7.37 18.24
N THR A 169 22.56 -6.86 17.10
CA THR A 169 23.54 -5.77 17.02
C THR A 169 22.93 -4.37 17.09
N GLY A 170 21.61 -4.29 17.06
CA GLY A 170 20.87 -3.03 17.24
C GLY A 170 21.09 -2.43 18.62
N LYS A 171 21.21 -1.10 18.67
CA LYS A 171 21.31 -0.33 19.92
C LYS A 171 20.19 0.70 19.94
N SER A 172 19.41 0.70 21.00
CA SER A 172 18.38 1.73 21.24
C SER A 172 18.89 2.72 22.28
N LYS A 173 18.79 4.00 21.95
CA LYS A 173 19.14 5.08 22.88
C LYS A 173 18.12 6.21 22.70
N VAL A 174 17.53 6.63 23.81
CA VAL A 174 16.66 7.81 23.86
C VAL A 174 17.34 8.84 24.75
N SER A 175 17.38 10.09 24.33
CA SER A 175 17.89 11.19 25.11
C SER A 175 16.83 12.30 25.15
N ILE A 176 16.47 12.73 26.37
CA ILE A 176 15.59 13.89 26.53
C ILE A 176 16.46 15.14 26.36
N LEU A 177 16.17 15.93 25.32
CA LEU A 177 16.89 17.16 25.00
C LEU A 177 16.34 18.33 25.80
N ARG A 178 15.02 18.42 25.93
CA ARG A 178 14.31 19.46 26.68
C ARG A 178 13.05 18.89 27.29
N LYS A 179 12.70 19.42 28.46
CA LYS A 179 11.40 19.19 29.12
C LYS A 179 10.91 20.48 29.72
N GLU A 180 9.70 20.86 29.42
CA GLU A 180 9.13 22.13 29.83
C GLU A 180 7.64 22.00 30.12
N LEU A 181 7.17 22.74 31.13
CA LEU A 181 5.75 22.83 31.42
C LEU A 181 5.24 24.14 30.83
N ILE A 182 4.45 24.06 29.77
CA ILE A 182 3.94 25.22 29.04
C ILE A 182 2.42 25.34 29.18
N LYS A 183 1.89 26.56 29.05
CA LYS A 183 0.46 26.80 29.00
C LYS A 183 0.04 26.93 27.52
N LYS A 184 -0.75 25.96 27.04
CA LYS A 184 -1.29 25.94 25.69
C LYS A 184 -2.82 25.86 25.76
N ASP A 185 -3.52 26.79 25.12
CA ASP A 185 -5.00 26.86 25.08
C ASP A 185 -5.67 26.80 26.46
N GLY A 186 -5.06 27.51 27.44
CA GLY A 186 -5.57 27.55 28.81
C GLY A 186 -5.25 26.33 29.69
N ARG A 187 -4.61 25.30 29.14
CA ARG A 187 -4.21 24.05 29.83
C ARG A 187 -2.71 24.01 30.04
N MET A 188 -2.28 23.40 31.14
CA MET A 188 -0.86 23.09 31.36
C MET A 188 -0.52 21.82 30.60
N VAL A 189 0.49 21.89 29.71
CA VAL A 189 0.97 20.81 28.87
C VAL A 189 2.45 20.59 29.16
N TYR A 190 2.85 19.34 29.34
CA TYR A 190 4.24 18.97 29.49
C TYR A 190 4.82 18.65 28.11
N GLU A 191 5.76 19.48 27.64
CA GLU A 191 6.44 19.31 26.36
C GLU A 191 7.80 18.66 26.58
N ILE A 192 8.08 17.61 25.81
CA ILE A 192 9.32 16.84 25.90
C ILE A 192 9.89 16.71 24.49
N ASP A 193 11.12 17.20 24.31
CA ASP A 193 11.91 16.98 23.09
C ASP A 193 12.84 15.77 23.32
N ILE A 194 12.84 14.81 22.40
CA ILE A 194 13.62 13.57 22.45
C ILE A 194 14.48 13.41 21.20
#